data_16f666f35d14a8d2e9519377f39c16ea
#
_entry.id   16f666f35d14a8d2e9519377f39c16ea
#
_cell.length_a   1.000
_cell.length_b   1.000
_cell.length_c   1.000
_cell.angle_alpha   90.00
_cell.angle_beta   90.00
_cell.angle_gamma   90.00
#
_symmetry.space_group_name_H-M   'P 1'
#
loop_
_entity.id
_entity.type
_entity.pdbx_description
1 polymer ?
#
loop_
_entity_poly.entity_id
_entity_poly.type
_entity_poly.pdbx_seq_one_letter_code
_entity_poly.pdbx_strand_id
1 'polypeptide(L)'
;MGIRSESKWEYEPSPSTNAILYDFAGEGIRVRPLDNGKYKAVFKKMDSVTLVGWFVQYANRFKVISPKSLKDKIIESLEHAKSIYSE
;
A
#
# COMPACT_ATOMS: atom_id res chain seq x y z
N MET A 1 -23.59 8.77 -8.58
CA MET A 1 -22.61 9.18 -7.58
C MET A 1 -21.53 8.13 -7.42
N GLY A 2 -20.31 8.47 -7.75
CA GLY A 2 -19.22 7.54 -7.63
C GLY A 2 -18.69 7.45 -6.21
N ILE A 3 -18.45 6.24 -5.76
CA ILE A 3 -17.77 6.04 -4.49
C ILE A 3 -16.29 6.19 -4.77
N ARG A 4 -15.67 7.13 -4.10
CA ARG A 4 -14.23 7.29 -4.24
C ARG A 4 -13.53 6.36 -3.28
N SER A 5 -12.74 5.47 -3.82
CA SER A 5 -11.88 4.65 -3.01
C SER A 5 -10.52 5.31 -2.94
N GLU A 6 -10.21 5.82 -1.77
CA GLU A 6 -8.86 6.30 -1.50
C GLU A 6 -8.18 5.28 -0.62
N SER A 7 -6.93 4.96 -0.94
CA SER A 7 -6.12 4.15 -0.04
C SER A 7 -5.18 5.06 0.73
N LYS A 8 -4.98 4.75 1.99
CA LYS A 8 -4.09 5.49 2.88
C LYS A 8 -3.03 4.53 3.39
N TRP A 9 -1.78 4.94 3.26
CA TRP A 9 -0.62 4.11 3.59
C TRP A 9 0.33 4.87 4.49
N GLU A 10 1.10 4.13 5.29
CA GLU A 10 2.22 4.69 6.05
C GLU A 10 3.50 3.98 5.63
N TYR A 11 4.59 4.72 5.58
CA TYR A 11 5.89 4.15 5.25
C TYR A 11 7.02 5.01 5.80
N GLU A 12 8.19 4.39 5.96
CA GLU A 12 9.40 5.11 6.32
C GLU A 12 10.06 5.63 5.04
N PRO A 13 10.31 6.95 4.93
CA PRO A 13 10.92 7.48 3.72
C PRO A 13 12.39 7.03 3.60
N SER A 14 12.76 6.65 2.40
CA SER A 14 14.14 6.33 2.04
C SER A 14 14.27 6.49 0.54
N PRO A 15 15.49 6.69 0.01
CA PRO A 15 15.63 6.82 -1.44
C PRO A 15 15.05 5.65 -2.21
N SER A 16 15.27 4.41 -1.77
CA SER A 16 14.76 3.24 -2.46
C SER A 16 13.26 3.13 -2.35
N THR A 17 12.68 3.39 -1.19
CA THR A 17 11.23 3.34 -0.99
C THR A 17 10.54 4.43 -1.80
N ASN A 18 11.10 5.63 -1.82
CA ASN A 18 10.54 6.73 -2.60
C ASN A 18 10.58 6.41 -4.10
N ALA A 19 11.64 5.80 -4.59
CA ALA A 19 11.73 5.41 -5.99
C ALA A 19 10.65 4.39 -6.36
N ILE A 20 10.45 3.39 -5.51
CA ILE A 20 9.41 2.39 -5.70
C ILE A 20 8.04 3.04 -5.76
N LEU A 21 7.79 3.96 -4.84
CA LEU A 21 6.51 4.64 -4.75
C LEU A 21 6.21 5.46 -5.99
N TYR A 22 7.16 6.29 -6.43
CA TYR A 22 6.96 7.15 -7.59
C TYR A 22 6.89 6.36 -8.88
N ASP A 23 7.59 5.25 -8.97
CA ASP A 23 7.53 4.39 -10.14
C ASP A 23 6.14 3.79 -10.32
N PHE A 24 5.47 3.49 -9.22
CA PHE A 24 4.12 2.90 -9.27
C PHE A 24 3.03 3.95 -9.39
N ALA A 25 3.05 4.94 -8.51
CA ALA A 25 1.93 5.87 -8.34
C ALA A 25 2.08 7.14 -9.17
N GLY A 26 3.31 7.52 -9.50
CA GLY A 26 3.55 8.74 -10.24
C GLY A 26 3.02 9.96 -9.53
N GLU A 27 2.32 10.82 -10.27
CA GLU A 27 1.78 12.07 -9.74
C GLU A 27 0.44 11.90 -9.02
N GLY A 28 -0.12 10.70 -9.04
CA GLY A 28 -1.43 10.45 -8.45
C GLY A 28 -1.44 10.31 -6.94
N ILE A 29 -0.31 10.48 -6.30
CA ILE A 29 -0.19 10.25 -4.87
C ILE A 29 0.11 11.54 -4.12
N ARG A 30 -0.52 11.69 -2.96
CA ARG A 30 -0.25 12.80 -2.03
C ARG A 30 0.48 12.24 -0.82
N VAL A 31 1.57 12.89 -0.46
CA VAL A 31 2.41 12.43 0.64
C VAL A 31 2.62 13.58 1.62
N ARG A 32 2.55 13.28 2.91
CA ARG A 32 2.85 14.26 3.94
C ARG A 32 3.56 13.59 5.11
N PRO A 33 4.44 14.34 5.81
CA PRO A 33 5.16 13.78 6.96
C PRO A 33 4.23 13.63 8.17
N LEU A 34 4.54 12.64 8.99
CA LEU A 34 3.91 12.41 10.27
C LEU A 34 4.88 12.74 11.39
N ASP A 35 4.34 12.90 12.61
CA ASP A 35 5.16 13.26 13.77
C ASP A 35 6.17 12.19 14.16
N ASN A 36 5.93 10.95 13.79
CA ASN A 36 6.79 9.82 14.16
C ASN A 36 7.93 9.57 13.16
N GLY A 37 8.16 10.50 12.24
CA GLY A 37 9.20 10.33 11.23
C GLY A 37 8.78 9.53 10.01
N LYS A 38 7.57 8.99 10.02
CA LYS A 38 7.02 8.29 8.87
C LYS A 38 6.26 9.24 7.97
N TYR A 39 5.96 8.79 6.78
CA TYR A 39 5.14 9.55 5.83
C TYR A 39 3.82 8.83 5.62
N LYS A 40 2.77 9.63 5.42
CA LYS A 40 1.45 9.12 5.07
C LYS A 40 1.18 9.44 3.61
N ALA A 41 0.83 8.43 2.86
CA ALA A 41 0.46 8.58 1.46
C ALA A 41 -1.03 8.36 1.29
N VAL A 42 -1.65 9.18 0.44
CA VAL A 42 -3.05 9.03 0.05
C VAL A 42 -3.08 8.87 -1.45
N PHE A 43 -3.61 7.76 -1.91
CA PHE A 43 -3.65 7.42 -3.32
C PHE A 43 -5.10 7.25 -3.77
N LYS A 44 -5.50 8.01 -4.76
CA LYS A 44 -6.87 7.99 -5.28
C LYS A 44 -6.99 6.94 -6.37
N LYS A 45 -7.01 5.70 -5.97
CA LYS A 45 -7.20 4.63 -6.91
C LYS A 45 -8.05 3.55 -6.28
N MET A 46 -8.88 2.95 -7.09
CA MET A 46 -9.76 1.90 -6.60
C MET A 46 -8.97 0.65 -6.25
N ASP A 47 -9.47 -0.04 -5.27
CA ASP A 47 -9.04 -1.35 -4.90
C ASP A 47 -9.09 -2.26 -6.14
N SER A 48 -7.97 -2.88 -6.47
CA SER A 48 -7.85 -3.73 -7.64
C SER A 48 -6.84 -4.84 -7.37
N VAL A 49 -6.89 -5.87 -8.20
CA VAL A 49 -5.93 -6.97 -8.11
C VAL A 49 -4.49 -6.47 -8.26
N THR A 50 -4.29 -5.52 -9.15
CA THR A 50 -2.96 -4.94 -9.38
C THR A 50 -2.46 -4.22 -8.12
N LEU A 51 -3.33 -3.46 -7.47
CA LEU A 51 -2.97 -2.73 -6.27
C LEU A 51 -2.65 -3.69 -5.11
N VAL A 52 -3.48 -4.72 -4.94
CA VAL A 52 -3.23 -5.74 -3.93
C VAL A 52 -1.89 -6.42 -4.18
N GLY A 53 -1.61 -6.80 -5.42
CA GLY A 53 -0.34 -7.45 -5.78
C GLY A 53 0.86 -6.56 -5.48
N TRP A 54 0.74 -5.27 -5.75
CA TRP A 54 1.83 -4.33 -5.47
C TRP A 54 2.11 -4.26 -3.97
N PHE A 55 1.06 -4.19 -3.14
CA PHE A 55 1.25 -4.14 -1.69
C PHE A 55 1.78 -5.46 -1.13
N VAL A 56 1.41 -6.59 -1.72
CA VAL A 56 1.96 -7.89 -1.32
C VAL A 56 3.46 -7.93 -1.62
N GLN A 57 3.85 -7.44 -2.79
CA GLN A 57 5.25 -7.39 -3.19
C GLN A 57 6.10 -6.54 -2.23
N TYR A 58 5.55 -5.45 -1.74
CA TYR A 58 6.25 -4.52 -0.86
C TYR A 58 5.66 -4.46 0.55
N ALA A 59 5.18 -5.60 1.04
CA ALA A 59 4.47 -5.68 2.32
C ALA A 59 5.31 -5.23 3.50
N ASN A 60 6.63 -5.36 3.39
CA ASN A 60 7.55 -4.96 4.46
C ASN A 60 7.92 -3.48 4.42
N ARG A 61 7.44 -2.73 3.42
CA ARG A 61 7.80 -1.32 3.26
C ARG A 61 6.61 -0.39 3.47
N PHE A 62 5.41 -0.83 3.12
CA PHE A 62 4.21 0.01 3.17
C PHE A 62 3.15 -0.66 4.02
N LYS A 63 2.56 0.11 4.93
CA LYS A 63 1.46 -0.36 5.75
C LYS A 63 0.18 0.30 5.27
N VAL A 64 -0.77 -0.49 4.82
CA VAL A 64 -2.09 0.03 4.43
C VAL A 64 -2.92 0.30 5.67
N ILE A 65 -3.42 1.53 5.77
CA ILE A 65 -4.27 1.95 6.87
C ILE A 65 -5.73 1.76 6.50
N SER A 66 -6.10 2.16 5.30
CA SER A 66 -7.47 2.04 4.80
C SER A 66 -7.47 1.97 3.28
N PRO A 67 -8.51 1.47 2.64
CA PRO A 67 -9.73 0.92 3.26
C PRO A 67 -9.51 -0.49 3.83
N LYS A 68 -10.40 -0.90 4.69
CA LYS A 68 -10.33 -2.22 5.32
C LYS A 68 -10.38 -3.35 4.29
N SER A 69 -11.19 -3.19 3.25
CA SER A 69 -11.29 -4.21 2.20
C SER A 69 -9.95 -4.48 1.52
N LEU A 70 -9.19 -3.42 1.23
CA LEU A 70 -7.86 -3.57 0.64
C LEU A 70 -6.91 -4.23 1.62
N LYS A 71 -6.92 -3.78 2.86
CA LYS A 71 -6.09 -4.33 3.92
C LYS A 71 -6.34 -5.83 4.11
N ASP A 72 -7.61 -6.23 4.14
CA ASP A 72 -8.00 -7.63 4.32
C ASP A 72 -7.53 -8.50 3.15
N LYS A 73 -7.63 -8.00 1.93
CA LYS A 73 -7.15 -8.72 0.75
C LYS A 73 -5.64 -8.92 0.76
N ILE A 74 -4.91 -7.93 1.23
CA ILE A 74 -3.45 -8.02 1.36
C ILE A 74 -3.10 -9.09 2.40
N ILE A 75 -3.74 -9.05 3.56
CA ILE A 75 -3.50 -10.02 4.63
C ILE A 75 -3.81 -11.44 4.15
N GLU A 76 -4.94 -11.61 3.48
CA GLU A 76 -5.34 -12.91 2.94
C GLU A 76 -4.31 -13.44 1.95
N SER A 77 -3.80 -12.59 1.06
CA SER A 77 -2.77 -12.98 0.08
C SER A 77 -1.48 -13.37 0.76
N LEU A 78 -1.08 -12.64 1.81
CA LEU A 78 0.13 -12.94 2.55
C LEU A 78 0.01 -14.26 3.30
N GLU A 79 -1.15 -14.53 3.88
CA GLU A 79 -1.39 -15.79 4.58
C GLU A 79 -1.41 -16.97 3.61
N HIS A 80 -1.97 -16.78 2.44
CA HIS A 80 -1.95 -17.81 1.42
C HIS A 80 -0.52 -18.11 0.96
N ALA A 81 0.28 -17.08 0.73
CA ALA A 81 1.68 -17.26 0.36
C ALA A 81 2.45 -17.99 1.44
N LYS A 82 2.20 -17.62 2.69
CA LYS A 82 2.84 -18.27 3.83
C LYS A 82 2.50 -19.77 3.87
N SER A 83 1.25 -20.13 3.60
CA SER A 83 0.84 -21.52 3.62
C SER A 83 1.54 -22.34 2.54
N ILE A 84 1.78 -21.75 1.37
CA ILE A 84 2.52 -22.41 0.31
C ILE A 84 3.92 -22.79 0.76
N TYR A 85 4.59 -21.88 1.48
CA TYR A 85 5.96 -22.13 1.95
C TYR A 85 6.03 -22.93 3.22
N SER A 86 4.91 -23.19 3.87
CA SER A 86 4.86 -23.95 5.12
C SER A 86 4.61 -25.43 4.92
N GLU A 87 4.38 -25.85 3.70
CA GLU A 87 4.15 -27.28 3.40
C GLU A 87 5.42 -28.08 3.39
#